data_e05825e979c1b9d2c9ac2abaaccab59c
#
_entry.id   e05825e979c1b9d2c9ac2abaaccab59c
#
_cell.length_a   1.000
_cell.length_b   1.000
_cell.length_c   1.000
_cell.angle_alpha   90.00
_cell.angle_beta   90.00
_cell.angle_gamma   90.00
#
_symmetry.space_group_name_H-M   'P 1'
#
loop_
_entity.id
_entity.type
_entity.pdbx_description
1 polymer ?
#
loop_
_entity_poly.entity_id
_entity_poly.type
_entity_poly.pdbx_seq_one_letter_code
_entity_poly.pdbx_strand_id
1 'polypeptide(L)'
;MIRLILYLVLAGGFAIIVSWFAEQTGQTTIIWLDTEVSLPTSLAIGGMIGLFVVAGFCAWLFRKFLSWPGLIAYNWRERRRRDGEKALAIGMVAFAAGDIKRARRQAKKSEKLLGSGILPDLLSAQTAHATGDTKASLRYFQALAKDRQTAYFGQIGLMRLYHQTGNDSDSIEAAEQALLIEKNSLPAIMKLLADALAHQAWEEAHARVDRLIALRQAEQKHQPSDRLFSDNPQADNAVMPSGQLANLPLLAAYLCLFIAELQADDRAKLKWLTLAADYPAPLPAAILKCAGLEAEQKPKSAIKRLEAGFIRLPHSRIADQLKQISGTNDGQHVAQIGKLAEKTQNRDEAQLIVAEQALACGIWAAASAALSQISAAGHTNRYYMVSARLADAMSGTDAETQTLSREDALFEAATAPHGNGWYCAGCHAPHPDAADSCSQCGVIGQIGWMPAHSQSVSAPILPDRT
;
A
#
# COMPACT_ATOMS: atom_id res chain seq x y z
N MET A 1 48.68 -2.01 -45.64
CA MET A 1 49.99 -2.30 -46.25
C MET A 1 49.91 -3.50 -47.18
N ILE A 2 49.54 -4.70 -46.76
CA ILE A 2 49.50 -5.92 -47.62
C ILE A 2 48.61 -5.76 -48.86
N ARG A 3 47.46 -5.12 -48.72
CA ARG A 3 46.53 -4.87 -49.87
C ARG A 3 47.12 -3.92 -50.94
N LEU A 4 47.91 -2.96 -50.49
CA LEU A 4 48.53 -1.97 -51.37
C LEU A 4 49.68 -2.61 -52.17
N ILE A 5 50.46 -3.48 -51.56
CA ILE A 5 51.50 -4.28 -52.18
C ILE A 5 50.88 -5.24 -53.23
N LEU A 6 49.76 -5.91 -52.84
CA LEU A 6 49.03 -6.79 -53.75
C LEU A 6 48.51 -6.05 -55.00
N TYR A 7 47.99 -4.82 -54.85
CA TYR A 7 47.57 -4.01 -55.96
C TYR A 7 48.71 -3.55 -56.88
N LEU A 8 49.89 -3.24 -56.27
CA LEU A 8 51.08 -2.85 -57.00
C LEU A 8 51.67 -4.02 -57.79
N VAL A 9 51.68 -5.23 -57.23
CA VAL A 9 52.12 -6.45 -57.94
C VAL A 9 51.16 -6.81 -59.06
N LEU A 10 49.84 -6.70 -58.84
CA LEU A 10 48.85 -6.94 -59.89
C LEU A 10 48.93 -5.91 -61.01
N ALA A 11 49.12 -4.63 -60.69
CA ALA A 11 49.27 -3.56 -61.68
C ALA A 11 50.57 -3.71 -62.49
N GLY A 12 51.69 -4.08 -61.83
CA GLY A 12 52.96 -4.37 -62.50
C GLY A 12 52.90 -5.60 -63.41
N GLY A 13 52.28 -6.68 -62.95
CA GLY A 13 52.02 -7.87 -63.76
C GLY A 13 51.13 -7.58 -64.97
N PHE A 14 50.11 -6.76 -64.80
CA PHE A 14 49.24 -6.33 -65.88
C PHE A 14 49.96 -5.44 -66.88
N ALA A 15 50.82 -4.53 -66.46
CA ALA A 15 51.65 -3.68 -67.35
C ALA A 15 52.61 -4.51 -68.19
N ILE A 16 53.23 -5.55 -67.62
CA ILE A 16 54.11 -6.46 -68.38
C ILE A 16 53.36 -7.25 -69.43
N ILE A 17 52.17 -7.74 -69.13
CA ILE A 17 51.28 -8.48 -70.07
C ILE A 17 50.84 -7.55 -71.20
N VAL A 18 50.45 -6.33 -70.91
CA VAL A 18 50.03 -5.33 -71.93
C VAL A 18 51.20 -4.96 -72.85
N SER A 19 52.45 -4.78 -72.31
CA SER A 19 53.65 -4.49 -73.09
C SER A 19 54.01 -5.65 -74.01
N TRP A 20 53.94 -6.89 -73.54
CA TRP A 20 54.22 -8.07 -74.32
C TRP A 20 53.19 -8.25 -75.49
N PHE A 21 51.92 -7.93 -75.21
CA PHE A 21 50.87 -7.96 -76.28
C PHE A 21 51.00 -6.80 -77.26
N ALA A 22 51.53 -5.64 -76.94
CA ALA A 22 51.71 -4.49 -77.79
C ALA A 22 52.80 -4.74 -78.88
N GLU A 23 53.73 -5.66 -78.64
CA GLU A 23 54.82 -6.02 -79.62
C GLU A 23 54.35 -7.01 -80.67
N GLN A 24 53.19 -7.60 -80.56
CA GLN A 24 52.68 -8.56 -81.55
C GLN A 24 52.01 -7.80 -82.74
N THR A 25 52.67 -7.79 -83.92
CA THR A 25 52.14 -7.17 -85.14
C THR A 25 51.12 -8.10 -85.81
N GLY A 26 49.91 -8.12 -85.32
CA GLY A 26 48.75 -8.79 -85.99
C GLY A 26 47.70 -7.77 -86.38
N GLN A 27 47.03 -8.02 -87.54
CA GLN A 27 45.86 -7.25 -87.96
C GLN A 27 44.61 -8.10 -87.75
N THR A 28 43.64 -7.56 -87.01
CA THR A 28 42.34 -8.17 -86.82
C THR A 28 41.30 -7.41 -87.64
N THR A 29 40.71 -8.09 -88.64
CA THR A 29 39.60 -7.50 -89.48
C THR A 29 38.29 -7.93 -88.93
N ILE A 30 37.47 -6.97 -88.47
CA ILE A 30 36.08 -7.19 -88.06
C ILE A 30 35.18 -6.79 -89.22
N ILE A 31 34.48 -7.75 -89.80
CA ILE A 31 33.50 -7.53 -90.78
C ILE A 31 32.12 -7.38 -90.13
N TRP A 32 31.55 -6.17 -90.17
CA TRP A 32 30.21 -5.88 -89.68
C TRP A 32 29.40 -5.19 -90.74
N LEU A 33 28.35 -5.85 -91.28
CA LEU A 33 27.39 -5.29 -92.21
C LEU A 33 28.08 -4.63 -93.41
N ASP A 34 28.93 -5.38 -94.16
CA ASP A 34 29.66 -4.93 -95.39
C ASP A 34 30.71 -3.82 -95.16
N THR A 35 31.09 -3.54 -94.00
CA THR A 35 32.18 -2.61 -93.68
C THR A 35 33.33 -3.36 -93.06
N GLU A 36 34.46 -3.41 -93.73
CA GLU A 36 35.72 -3.99 -93.16
C GLU A 36 36.48 -2.92 -92.38
N VAL A 37 36.53 -3.10 -91.07
CA VAL A 37 37.35 -2.25 -90.21
C VAL A 37 38.61 -3.06 -89.81
N SER A 38 39.75 -2.70 -90.35
CA SER A 38 41.04 -3.26 -89.97
C SER A 38 41.64 -2.46 -88.89
N LEU A 39 41.71 -3.06 -87.73
CA LEU A 39 42.34 -2.51 -86.50
C LEU A 39 43.57 -3.34 -86.11
N PRO A 40 44.64 -2.73 -85.57
CA PRO A 40 45.74 -3.47 -85.01
C PRO A 40 45.24 -4.31 -83.88
N THR A 41 45.61 -5.58 -83.81
CA THR A 41 45.16 -6.58 -82.84
C THR A 41 45.35 -6.12 -81.37
N SER A 42 46.43 -5.36 -81.14
CA SER A 42 46.71 -4.76 -79.79
C SER A 42 45.62 -3.75 -79.35
N LEU A 43 45.03 -2.99 -80.29
CA LEU A 43 44.01 -1.98 -80.05
C LEU A 43 42.64 -2.65 -79.79
N ALA A 44 42.36 -3.74 -80.51
CA ALA A 44 41.13 -4.51 -80.36
C ALA A 44 41.09 -5.22 -79.00
N ILE A 45 42.20 -5.84 -78.54
CA ILE A 45 42.33 -6.50 -77.27
C ILE A 45 42.37 -5.49 -76.14
N GLY A 46 43.12 -4.37 -76.25
CA GLY A 46 43.14 -3.29 -75.30
C GLY A 46 41.76 -2.66 -75.07
N GLY A 47 41.00 -2.47 -76.16
CA GLY A 47 39.62 -2.00 -76.09
C GLY A 47 38.69 -2.96 -75.35
N MET A 48 38.84 -4.28 -75.59
CA MET A 48 38.01 -5.29 -74.96
C MET A 48 38.35 -5.40 -73.43
N ILE A 49 39.61 -5.34 -73.07
CA ILE A 49 40.04 -5.30 -71.65
C ILE A 49 39.54 -4.03 -70.98
N GLY A 50 39.66 -2.87 -71.70
CA GLY A 50 39.12 -1.60 -71.16
C GLY A 50 37.64 -1.68 -70.90
N LEU A 51 36.88 -2.30 -71.81
CA LEU A 51 35.45 -2.50 -71.65
C LEU A 51 35.08 -3.38 -70.47
N PHE A 52 35.85 -4.49 -70.25
CA PHE A 52 35.65 -5.35 -69.09
C PHE A 52 36.01 -4.64 -67.77
N VAL A 53 37.06 -3.83 -67.74
CA VAL A 53 37.43 -3.03 -66.57
C VAL A 53 36.33 -1.99 -66.25
N VAL A 54 35.85 -1.30 -67.24
CA VAL A 54 34.76 -0.31 -67.09
C VAL A 54 33.48 -1.01 -66.66
N ALA A 55 33.11 -2.15 -67.25
CA ALA A 55 31.94 -2.92 -66.88
C ALA A 55 32.07 -3.46 -65.45
N GLY A 56 33.26 -3.96 -65.08
CA GLY A 56 33.55 -4.40 -63.70
C GLY A 56 33.48 -3.27 -62.66
N PHE A 57 34.02 -2.10 -63.04
CA PHE A 57 33.94 -0.90 -62.23
C PHE A 57 32.48 -0.40 -62.08
N CYS A 58 31.75 -0.37 -63.16
CA CYS A 58 30.33 -0.02 -63.13
C CYS A 58 29.49 -1.01 -62.26
N ALA A 59 29.77 -2.31 -62.42
CA ALA A 59 29.12 -3.35 -61.58
C ALA A 59 29.49 -3.21 -60.11
N TRP A 60 30.76 -2.89 -59.81
CA TRP A 60 31.21 -2.63 -58.41
C TRP A 60 30.54 -1.37 -57.83
N LEU A 61 30.47 -0.28 -58.62
CA LEU A 61 29.78 0.95 -58.23
C LEU A 61 28.29 0.71 -58.00
N PHE A 62 27.64 -0.02 -58.91
CA PHE A 62 26.24 -0.38 -58.81
C PHE A 62 25.96 -1.24 -57.58
N ARG A 63 26.80 -2.22 -57.28
CA ARG A 63 26.70 -3.05 -56.07
C ARG A 63 26.89 -2.24 -54.81
N LYS A 64 27.80 -1.26 -54.82
CA LYS A 64 28.03 -0.35 -53.68
C LYS A 64 26.88 0.62 -53.49
N PHE A 65 26.30 1.08 -54.57
CA PHE A 65 25.12 1.97 -54.56
C PHE A 65 23.85 1.24 -54.07
N LEU A 66 23.66 -0.03 -54.44
CA LEU A 66 22.55 -0.84 -53.92
C LEU A 66 22.70 -1.18 -52.43
N SER A 67 23.90 -1.25 -51.88
CA SER A 67 24.12 -1.51 -50.45
C SER A 67 23.99 -0.26 -49.54
N TRP A 68 24.03 0.95 -50.11
CA TRP A 68 23.90 2.22 -49.37
C TRP A 68 22.55 2.42 -48.70
N PRO A 69 21.39 2.10 -49.31
CA PRO A 69 20.10 2.29 -48.66
C PRO A 69 19.97 1.51 -47.34
N GLY A 70 20.55 0.31 -47.26
CA GLY A 70 20.52 -0.51 -46.03
C GLY A 70 21.28 0.11 -44.87
N LEU A 71 22.45 0.68 -45.12
CA LEU A 71 23.27 1.34 -44.09
C LEU A 71 22.63 2.65 -43.59
N ILE A 72 22.04 3.40 -44.51
CA ILE A 72 21.32 4.65 -44.17
C ILE A 72 20.07 4.33 -43.36
N ALA A 73 19.28 3.32 -43.77
CA ALA A 73 18.09 2.88 -43.05
C ALA A 73 18.43 2.32 -41.66
N TYR A 74 19.53 1.56 -41.54
CA TYR A 74 20.02 1.05 -40.26
C TYR A 74 20.45 2.19 -39.32
N ASN A 75 21.28 3.12 -39.78
CA ASN A 75 21.73 4.27 -39.01
C ASN A 75 20.55 5.19 -38.61
N TRP A 76 19.56 5.34 -39.48
CA TRP A 76 18.38 6.14 -39.21
C TRP A 76 17.46 5.49 -38.18
N ARG A 77 17.26 4.16 -38.25
CA ARG A 77 16.52 3.39 -37.25
C ARG A 77 17.22 3.44 -35.88
N GLU A 78 18.54 3.29 -35.85
CA GLU A 78 19.31 3.33 -34.62
C GLU A 78 19.28 4.73 -33.96
N ARG A 79 19.44 5.81 -34.78
CA ARG A 79 19.28 7.19 -34.27
C ARG A 79 17.86 7.41 -33.71
N ARG A 80 16.84 6.98 -34.45
CA ARG A 80 15.45 7.08 -34.03
C ARG A 80 15.20 6.35 -32.70
N ARG A 81 15.77 5.15 -32.53
CA ARG A 81 15.69 4.38 -31.29
C ARG A 81 16.36 5.12 -30.14
N ARG A 82 17.59 5.57 -30.30
CA ARG A 82 18.35 6.33 -29.29
C ARG A 82 17.65 7.62 -28.89
N ASP A 83 17.11 8.36 -29.84
CA ASP A 83 16.36 9.59 -29.55
C ASP A 83 15.04 9.31 -28.83
N GLY A 84 14.40 8.18 -29.11
CA GLY A 84 13.22 7.69 -28.41
C GLY A 84 13.53 7.30 -26.96
N GLU A 85 14.61 6.55 -26.74
CA GLU A 85 15.10 6.16 -25.42
C GLU A 85 15.49 7.39 -24.56
N LYS A 86 16.16 8.38 -25.18
CA LYS A 86 16.47 9.66 -24.51
C LYS A 86 15.19 10.43 -24.12
N ALA A 87 14.21 10.47 -25.04
CA ALA A 87 12.93 11.12 -24.76
C ALA A 87 12.21 10.42 -23.60
N LEU A 88 12.23 9.08 -23.58
CA LEU A 88 11.66 8.30 -22.48
C LEU A 88 12.33 8.61 -21.15
N ALA A 89 13.66 8.56 -21.08
CA ALA A 89 14.41 8.86 -19.86
C ALA A 89 14.14 10.29 -19.36
N ILE A 90 14.18 11.29 -20.23
CA ILE A 90 13.85 12.69 -19.89
C ILE A 90 12.40 12.81 -19.42
N GLY A 91 11.48 12.08 -20.05
CA GLY A 91 10.06 12.06 -19.67
C GLY A 91 9.84 11.48 -18.28
N MET A 92 10.52 10.37 -17.94
CA MET A 92 10.45 9.75 -16.61
C MET A 92 11.02 10.68 -15.52
N VAL A 93 12.17 11.30 -15.78
CA VAL A 93 12.76 12.29 -14.86
C VAL A 93 11.84 13.49 -14.67
N ALA A 94 11.26 14.01 -15.75
CA ALA A 94 10.32 15.14 -15.68
C ALA A 94 9.05 14.77 -14.89
N PHE A 95 8.54 13.54 -15.05
CA PHE A 95 7.40 13.04 -14.29
C PHE A 95 7.73 12.94 -12.79
N ALA A 96 8.88 12.35 -12.44
CA ALA A 96 9.35 12.26 -11.06
C ALA A 96 9.59 13.64 -10.41
N ALA A 97 10.02 14.63 -11.21
CA ALA A 97 10.17 16.03 -10.76
C ALA A 97 8.85 16.82 -10.71
N GLY A 98 7.70 16.23 -11.06
CA GLY A 98 6.40 16.90 -11.07
C GLY A 98 6.14 17.80 -12.28
N ASP A 99 7.07 17.88 -13.26
CA ASP A 99 6.85 18.63 -14.52
C ASP A 99 6.02 17.79 -15.51
N ILE A 100 4.73 17.69 -15.21
CA ILE A 100 3.78 16.88 -15.99
C ILE A 100 3.68 17.37 -17.46
N LYS A 101 3.79 18.68 -17.70
CA LYS A 101 3.74 19.24 -19.05
C LYS A 101 4.92 18.76 -19.89
N ARG A 102 6.11 18.78 -19.34
CA ARG A 102 7.34 18.28 -19.99
C ARG A 102 7.30 16.77 -20.15
N ALA A 103 6.90 16.05 -19.11
CA ALA A 103 6.73 14.60 -19.14
C ALA A 103 5.79 14.16 -20.28
N ARG A 104 4.61 14.78 -20.41
CA ARG A 104 3.65 14.52 -21.50
C ARG A 104 4.21 14.75 -22.89
N ARG A 105 4.98 15.84 -23.10
CA ARG A 105 5.64 16.11 -24.39
C ARG A 105 6.66 15.03 -24.74
N GLN A 106 7.44 14.62 -23.76
CA GLN A 106 8.46 13.58 -23.96
C GLN A 106 7.83 12.18 -24.13
N ALA A 107 6.74 11.88 -23.43
CA ALA A 107 5.96 10.66 -23.61
C ALA A 107 5.46 10.52 -25.07
N LYS A 108 4.82 11.56 -25.62
CA LYS A 108 4.40 11.58 -27.03
C LYS A 108 5.56 11.45 -28.01
N LYS A 109 6.73 12.05 -27.69
CA LYS A 109 7.93 11.94 -28.52
C LYS A 109 8.49 10.52 -28.47
N SER A 110 8.57 9.89 -27.30
CA SER A 110 9.03 8.52 -27.17
C SER A 110 8.11 7.53 -27.88
N GLU A 111 6.79 7.66 -27.73
CA GLU A 111 5.78 6.84 -28.40
C GLU A 111 5.91 6.96 -29.95
N LYS A 112 6.08 8.18 -30.48
CA LYS A 112 6.29 8.40 -31.92
C LYS A 112 7.57 7.76 -32.45
N LEU A 113 8.64 7.73 -31.66
CA LEU A 113 9.96 7.26 -32.07
C LEU A 113 10.16 5.76 -31.83
N LEU A 114 9.70 5.23 -30.70
CA LEU A 114 9.85 3.82 -30.33
C LEU A 114 8.65 2.95 -30.76
N GLY A 115 7.49 3.57 -30.96
CA GLY A 115 6.22 2.86 -31.14
C GLY A 115 5.59 2.50 -29.77
N SER A 116 4.55 1.66 -29.82
CA SER A 116 3.94 1.08 -28.64
C SER A 116 4.89 0.07 -28.00
N GLY A 117 5.01 0.13 -26.69
CA GLY A 117 5.87 -0.74 -25.91
C GLY A 117 5.71 -0.47 -24.42
N ILE A 118 6.18 -1.38 -23.58
CA ILE A 118 5.95 -1.34 -22.13
C ILE A 118 6.29 0.02 -21.51
N LEU A 119 7.49 0.53 -21.73
CA LEU A 119 7.93 1.77 -21.06
C LEU A 119 7.32 3.05 -21.66
N PRO A 120 7.20 3.22 -23.00
CA PRO A 120 6.46 4.34 -23.58
C PRO A 120 4.99 4.38 -23.14
N ASP A 121 4.30 3.23 -23.13
CA ASP A 121 2.90 3.13 -22.73
C ASP A 121 2.72 3.41 -21.24
N LEU A 122 3.65 2.95 -20.41
CA LEU A 122 3.68 3.25 -18.97
C LEU A 122 3.79 4.76 -18.71
N LEU A 123 4.76 5.43 -19.34
CA LEU A 123 4.93 6.88 -19.18
C LEU A 123 3.72 7.65 -19.73
N SER A 124 3.17 7.19 -20.85
CA SER A 124 1.98 7.79 -21.45
C SER A 124 0.74 7.61 -20.57
N ALA A 125 0.55 6.43 -19.96
CA ALA A 125 -0.51 6.17 -19.02
C ALA A 125 -0.43 7.09 -17.78
N GLN A 126 0.75 7.16 -17.16
CA GLN A 126 0.97 7.99 -15.97
C GLN A 126 0.77 9.49 -16.26
N THR A 127 1.32 9.97 -17.39
CA THR A 127 1.17 11.40 -17.77
C THR A 127 -0.24 11.75 -18.17
N ALA A 128 -0.97 10.85 -18.85
CA ALA A 128 -2.37 11.03 -19.18
C ALA A 128 -3.23 11.09 -17.90
N HIS A 129 -2.98 10.18 -16.95
CA HIS A 129 -3.64 10.16 -15.66
C HIS A 129 -3.41 11.46 -14.88
N ALA A 130 -2.15 11.89 -14.75
CA ALA A 130 -1.78 13.12 -14.05
C ALA A 130 -2.32 14.40 -14.72
N THR A 131 -2.66 14.38 -16.02
CA THR A 131 -3.27 15.50 -16.72
C THR A 131 -4.79 15.42 -16.79
N GLY A 132 -5.42 14.42 -16.19
CA GLY A 132 -6.88 14.22 -16.22
C GLY A 132 -7.43 13.76 -17.58
N ASP A 133 -6.58 13.31 -18.49
CA ASP A 133 -6.99 12.79 -19.80
C ASP A 133 -7.49 11.34 -19.66
N THR A 134 -8.73 11.21 -19.16
CA THR A 134 -9.37 9.93 -18.84
C THR A 134 -9.39 8.95 -20.02
N LYS A 135 -9.69 9.45 -21.24
CA LYS A 135 -9.75 8.59 -22.43
C LYS A 135 -8.39 8.02 -22.82
N ALA A 136 -7.35 8.87 -22.78
CA ALA A 136 -5.99 8.42 -23.06
C ALA A 136 -5.49 7.46 -21.96
N SER A 137 -5.73 7.78 -20.69
CA SER A 137 -5.39 6.94 -19.53
C SER A 137 -6.00 5.55 -19.66
N LEU A 138 -7.31 5.48 -19.96
CA LEU A 138 -8.02 4.21 -20.13
C LEU A 138 -7.38 3.36 -21.24
N ARG A 139 -7.12 3.94 -22.39
CA ARG A 139 -6.50 3.23 -23.51
C ARG A 139 -5.13 2.65 -23.16
N TYR A 140 -4.27 3.44 -22.51
CA TYR A 140 -2.92 3.00 -22.17
C TYR A 140 -2.93 1.97 -21.02
N PHE A 141 -3.74 2.15 -19.97
CA PHE A 141 -3.86 1.16 -18.92
C PHE A 141 -4.46 -0.16 -19.41
N GLN A 142 -5.43 -0.12 -20.32
CA GLN A 142 -5.96 -1.32 -20.97
C GLN A 142 -4.90 -2.04 -21.83
N ALA A 143 -4.04 -1.29 -22.53
CA ALA A 143 -2.93 -1.88 -23.28
C ALA A 143 -1.93 -2.56 -22.34
N LEU A 144 -1.56 -1.91 -21.23
CA LEU A 144 -0.68 -2.48 -20.21
C LEU A 144 -1.29 -3.69 -19.52
N ALA A 145 -2.61 -3.71 -19.28
CA ALA A 145 -3.31 -4.83 -18.65
C ALA A 145 -3.34 -6.11 -19.54
N LYS A 146 -3.18 -5.96 -20.87
CA LYS A 146 -3.12 -7.10 -21.80
C LYS A 146 -1.75 -7.77 -21.87
N ASP A 147 -0.69 -7.06 -21.56
CA ASP A 147 0.68 -7.60 -21.55
C ASP A 147 0.98 -8.28 -20.23
N ARG A 148 1.44 -9.54 -20.27
CA ARG A 148 1.69 -10.37 -19.11
C ARG A 148 2.68 -9.73 -18.11
N GLN A 149 3.65 -8.95 -18.59
CA GLN A 149 4.68 -8.33 -17.73
C GLN A 149 4.16 -7.09 -17.00
N THR A 150 3.16 -6.41 -17.55
CA THR A 150 2.62 -5.16 -17.02
C THR A 150 1.16 -5.26 -16.58
N ALA A 151 0.56 -6.46 -16.71
CA ALA A 151 -0.85 -6.69 -16.41
C ALA A 151 -1.24 -6.20 -15.02
N TYR A 152 -0.44 -6.50 -14.01
CA TYR A 152 -0.68 -6.02 -12.64
C TYR A 152 -0.75 -4.50 -12.57
N PHE A 153 0.26 -3.82 -13.15
CA PHE A 153 0.31 -2.36 -13.16
C PHE A 153 -0.87 -1.75 -13.94
N GLY A 154 -1.22 -2.36 -15.08
CA GLY A 154 -2.38 -1.97 -15.88
C GLY A 154 -3.68 -2.06 -15.09
N GLN A 155 -3.90 -3.17 -14.36
CA GLN A 155 -5.10 -3.37 -13.53
C GLN A 155 -5.17 -2.38 -12.36
N ILE A 156 -4.05 -2.12 -11.67
CA ILE A 156 -4.02 -1.09 -10.61
C ILE A 156 -4.32 0.31 -11.18
N GLY A 157 -3.80 0.62 -12.37
CA GLY A 157 -4.10 1.88 -13.05
C GLY A 157 -5.58 2.01 -13.44
N LEU A 158 -6.18 0.96 -13.97
CA LEU A 158 -7.62 0.89 -14.30
C LEU A 158 -8.47 1.03 -13.03
N MET A 159 -8.16 0.30 -11.97
CA MET A 159 -8.85 0.39 -10.68
C MET A 159 -8.91 1.83 -10.17
N ARG A 160 -7.78 2.53 -10.15
CA ARG A 160 -7.72 3.93 -9.71
C ARG A 160 -8.50 4.88 -10.63
N LEU A 161 -8.37 4.68 -11.95
CA LEU A 161 -9.06 5.48 -12.94
C LEU A 161 -10.59 5.34 -12.83
N TYR A 162 -11.08 4.11 -12.74
CA TYR A 162 -12.51 3.83 -12.60
C TYR A 162 -13.07 4.37 -11.27
N HIS A 163 -12.32 4.24 -10.19
CA HIS A 163 -12.71 4.84 -8.90
C HIS A 163 -12.83 6.38 -9.00
N GLN A 164 -11.87 7.06 -9.64
CA GLN A 164 -11.91 8.51 -9.84
C GLN A 164 -13.05 8.98 -10.74
N THR A 165 -13.49 8.13 -11.67
CA THR A 165 -14.60 8.45 -12.57
C THR A 165 -15.97 8.02 -12.04
N GLY A 166 -16.02 7.47 -10.82
CA GLY A 166 -17.27 7.02 -10.18
C GLY A 166 -17.82 5.70 -10.73
N ASN A 167 -17.02 4.96 -11.50
CA ASN A 167 -17.40 3.64 -11.98
C ASN A 167 -16.87 2.56 -11.04
N ASP A 168 -17.56 2.38 -9.91
CA ASP A 168 -17.11 1.48 -8.84
C ASP A 168 -17.16 0.01 -9.27
N SER A 169 -18.11 -0.42 -10.10
CA SER A 169 -18.19 -1.81 -10.60
C SER A 169 -16.93 -2.22 -11.36
N ASP A 170 -16.51 -1.43 -12.34
CA ASP A 170 -15.29 -1.73 -13.12
C ASP A 170 -14.03 -1.59 -12.26
N SER A 171 -14.06 -0.70 -11.26
CA SER A 171 -12.96 -0.54 -10.29
C SER A 171 -12.76 -1.78 -9.43
N ILE A 172 -13.86 -2.41 -8.99
CA ILE A 172 -13.86 -3.67 -8.24
C ILE A 172 -13.34 -4.81 -9.11
N GLU A 173 -13.85 -4.95 -10.34
CA GLU A 173 -13.37 -5.97 -11.27
C GLU A 173 -11.87 -5.84 -11.53
N ALA A 174 -11.37 -4.63 -11.76
CA ALA A 174 -9.94 -4.39 -11.95
C ALA A 174 -9.12 -4.74 -10.68
N ALA A 175 -9.66 -4.48 -9.47
CA ALA A 175 -9.01 -4.86 -8.22
C ALA A 175 -8.94 -6.39 -8.05
N GLU A 176 -10.00 -7.11 -8.39
CA GLU A 176 -10.03 -8.57 -8.38
C GLU A 176 -9.02 -9.17 -9.35
N GLN A 177 -8.96 -8.66 -10.58
CA GLN A 177 -7.97 -9.07 -11.57
C GLN A 177 -6.53 -8.79 -11.10
N ALA A 178 -6.29 -7.64 -10.47
CA ALA A 178 -4.99 -7.34 -9.87
C ALA A 178 -4.62 -8.35 -8.77
N LEU A 179 -5.58 -8.77 -7.96
CA LEU A 179 -5.37 -9.75 -6.89
C LEU A 179 -5.10 -11.18 -7.40
N LEU A 180 -5.67 -11.53 -8.57
CA LEU A 180 -5.37 -12.82 -9.22
C LEU A 180 -3.92 -12.88 -9.70
N ILE A 181 -3.36 -11.73 -10.14
CA ILE A 181 -1.97 -11.65 -10.60
C ILE A 181 -1.02 -11.59 -9.41
N GLU A 182 -1.28 -10.65 -8.48
CA GLU A 182 -0.45 -10.42 -7.29
C GLU A 182 -1.32 -10.58 -6.04
N LYS A 183 -1.23 -11.74 -5.43
CA LYS A 183 -2.06 -12.11 -4.27
C LYS A 183 -1.92 -11.17 -3.07
N ASN A 184 -0.79 -10.51 -2.92
CA ASN A 184 -0.48 -9.62 -1.79
C ASN A 184 -0.60 -8.13 -2.17
N SER A 185 -1.31 -7.82 -3.24
CA SER A 185 -1.53 -6.44 -3.68
C SER A 185 -2.29 -5.62 -2.65
N LEU A 186 -1.57 -4.79 -1.90
CA LEU A 186 -2.15 -3.90 -0.89
C LEU A 186 -3.21 -2.97 -1.47
N PRO A 187 -2.98 -2.26 -2.61
CA PRO A 187 -3.99 -1.37 -3.17
C PRO A 187 -5.29 -2.09 -3.56
N ALA A 188 -5.19 -3.31 -4.11
CA ALA A 188 -6.36 -4.09 -4.50
C ALA A 188 -7.14 -4.58 -3.27
N ILE A 189 -6.43 -5.09 -2.24
CA ILE A 189 -7.07 -5.50 -0.98
C ILE A 189 -7.79 -4.33 -0.34
N MET A 190 -7.18 -3.14 -0.31
CA MET A 190 -7.78 -1.93 0.26
C MET A 190 -9.04 -1.50 -0.49
N LYS A 191 -9.03 -1.50 -1.83
CA LYS A 191 -10.24 -1.17 -2.62
C LYS A 191 -11.37 -2.15 -2.35
N LEU A 192 -11.08 -3.45 -2.33
CA LEU A 192 -12.09 -4.48 -2.05
C LEU A 192 -12.59 -4.44 -0.60
N LEU A 193 -11.72 -4.08 0.36
CA LEU A 193 -12.14 -3.85 1.74
C LEU A 193 -13.06 -2.63 1.84
N ALA A 194 -12.73 -1.52 1.17
CA ALA A 194 -13.56 -0.32 1.15
C ALA A 194 -14.96 -0.61 0.59
N ASP A 195 -15.02 -1.39 -0.47
CA ASP A 195 -16.28 -1.82 -1.08
C ASP A 195 -17.09 -2.73 -0.16
N ALA A 196 -16.46 -3.74 0.42
CA ALA A 196 -17.10 -4.64 1.37
C ALA A 196 -17.67 -3.91 2.60
N LEU A 197 -16.97 -2.89 3.12
CA LEU A 197 -17.45 -2.06 4.21
C LEU A 197 -18.64 -1.19 3.77
N ALA A 198 -18.60 -0.61 2.57
CA ALA A 198 -19.69 0.22 2.05
C ALA A 198 -20.98 -0.57 1.82
N HIS A 199 -20.87 -1.83 1.39
CA HIS A 199 -21.99 -2.72 1.15
C HIS A 199 -22.36 -3.62 2.35
N GLN A 200 -21.69 -3.42 3.51
CA GLN A 200 -21.90 -4.22 4.72
C GLN A 200 -21.67 -5.73 4.52
N ALA A 201 -20.79 -6.09 3.58
CA ALA A 201 -20.38 -7.46 3.34
C ALA A 201 -19.29 -7.87 4.38
N TRP A 202 -19.73 -8.03 5.65
CA TRP A 202 -18.84 -8.14 6.80
C TRP A 202 -17.88 -9.33 6.74
N GLU A 203 -18.32 -10.48 6.22
CA GLU A 203 -17.48 -11.69 6.10
C GLU A 203 -16.34 -11.46 5.10
N GLU A 204 -16.63 -10.82 3.96
CA GLU A 204 -15.61 -10.46 2.98
C GLU A 204 -14.65 -9.41 3.53
N ALA A 205 -15.20 -8.37 4.20
CA ALA A 205 -14.41 -7.35 4.87
C ALA A 205 -13.46 -7.99 5.89
N HIS A 206 -13.94 -8.92 6.73
CA HIS A 206 -13.14 -9.63 7.72
C HIS A 206 -12.01 -10.42 7.06
N ALA A 207 -12.30 -11.19 6.01
CA ALA A 207 -11.27 -11.94 5.28
C ALA A 207 -10.17 -11.03 4.69
N ARG A 208 -10.52 -9.81 4.24
CA ARG A 208 -9.55 -8.83 3.75
C ARG A 208 -8.70 -8.25 4.89
N VAL A 209 -9.33 -7.93 6.03
CA VAL A 209 -8.62 -7.43 7.23
C VAL A 209 -7.66 -8.47 7.78
N ASP A 210 -8.07 -9.72 7.90
CA ASP A 210 -7.19 -10.82 8.34
C ASP A 210 -5.95 -10.94 7.44
N ARG A 211 -6.15 -10.80 6.12
CA ARG A 211 -5.04 -10.82 5.19
C ARG A 211 -4.08 -9.63 5.39
N LEU A 212 -4.62 -8.42 5.65
CA LEU A 212 -3.80 -7.25 5.97
C LEU A 212 -3.02 -7.43 7.28
N ILE A 213 -3.64 -8.03 8.30
CA ILE A 213 -2.96 -8.37 9.57
C ILE A 213 -1.80 -9.34 9.31
N ALA A 214 -2.04 -10.39 8.53
CA ALA A 214 -1.02 -11.39 8.19
C ALA A 214 0.15 -10.77 7.40
N LEU A 215 -0.13 -9.89 6.43
CA LEU A 215 0.90 -9.16 5.68
C LEU A 215 1.74 -8.28 6.60
N ARG A 216 1.12 -7.51 7.48
CA ARG A 216 1.81 -6.66 8.45
C ARG A 216 2.70 -7.44 9.40
N GLN A 217 2.24 -8.61 9.86
CA GLN A 217 3.04 -9.50 10.72
C GLN A 217 4.23 -10.12 9.95
N ALA A 218 4.05 -10.46 8.68
CA ALA A 218 5.12 -10.98 7.84
C ALA A 218 6.23 -9.94 7.62
N GLU A 219 5.86 -8.68 7.39
CA GLU A 219 6.81 -7.56 7.26
C GLU A 219 7.63 -7.33 8.52
N GLN A 220 6.98 -7.36 9.69
CA GLN A 220 7.67 -7.19 10.97
C GLN A 220 8.71 -8.28 11.25
N LYS A 221 8.56 -9.47 10.65
CA LYS A 221 9.50 -10.59 10.78
C LYS A 221 10.69 -10.50 9.83
N HIS A 222 10.55 -9.82 8.68
CA HIS A 222 11.53 -9.93 7.57
C HIS A 222 12.51 -8.78 7.41
N GLN A 223 12.37 -7.65 8.01
CA GLN A 223 13.35 -6.57 8.25
C GLN A 223 12.69 -5.17 8.32
N PRO A 224 13.24 -4.23 9.11
CA PRO A 224 12.66 -2.88 9.25
C PRO A 224 12.97 -1.93 8.09
N SER A 225 13.68 -2.35 7.04
CA SER A 225 14.16 -1.46 5.97
C SER A 225 13.29 -1.40 4.69
N ASP A 226 12.44 -2.41 4.44
CA ASP A 226 11.53 -2.39 3.27
C ASP A 226 10.08 -2.33 3.75
N ARG A 227 9.61 -1.15 4.13
CA ARG A 227 8.22 -0.92 4.54
C ARG A 227 7.32 -0.92 3.31
N LEU A 228 6.56 -2.01 3.07
CA LEU A 228 5.44 -2.06 2.12
C LEU A 228 4.33 -1.05 2.47
N PHE A 229 4.15 -0.80 3.77
CA PHE A 229 3.35 0.31 4.28
C PHE A 229 4.25 1.54 4.37
N SER A 230 4.60 2.14 3.22
CA SER A 230 5.30 3.42 3.23
C SER A 230 4.40 4.46 3.89
N ASP A 231 4.97 5.26 4.79
CA ASP A 231 4.30 6.40 5.44
C ASP A 231 3.97 7.52 4.42
N ASN A 232 3.66 7.17 3.17
CA ASN A 232 3.17 8.13 2.20
C ASN A 232 1.63 8.17 2.25
N PRO A 233 1.04 9.01 3.10
CA PRO A 233 -0.41 9.08 3.30
C PRO A 233 -1.16 9.53 2.04
N GLN A 234 -0.46 10.08 1.05
CA GLN A 234 -1.08 10.58 -0.18
C GLN A 234 -1.41 9.47 -1.20
N ALA A 235 -0.74 8.32 -1.16
CA ALA A 235 -1.01 7.23 -2.08
C ALA A 235 -2.21 6.37 -1.63
N ASP A 236 -2.43 6.26 -0.32
CA ASP A 236 -3.42 5.36 0.27
C ASP A 236 -4.78 6.03 0.54
N ASN A 237 -4.81 7.37 0.67
CA ASN A 237 -6.02 8.14 1.00
C ASN A 237 -7.05 8.24 -0.16
N ALA A 238 -6.70 7.77 -1.36
CA ALA A 238 -7.61 7.86 -2.51
C ALA A 238 -8.76 6.83 -2.49
N VAL A 239 -8.65 5.78 -1.69
CA VAL A 239 -9.58 4.63 -1.72
C VAL A 239 -10.33 4.46 -0.40
N MET A 240 -9.75 4.84 0.74
CA MET A 240 -10.35 4.70 2.06
C MET A 240 -10.23 5.99 2.89
N PRO A 241 -11.14 6.24 3.85
CA PRO A 241 -11.00 7.33 4.82
C PRO A 241 -9.68 7.20 5.58
N SER A 242 -8.99 8.33 5.77
CA SER A 242 -7.78 8.37 6.59
C SER A 242 -8.09 7.85 7.99
N GLY A 243 -7.27 6.91 8.48
CA GLY A 243 -7.46 6.30 9.81
C GLY A 243 -8.30 5.02 9.82
N GLN A 244 -8.92 4.57 8.72
CA GLN A 244 -9.69 3.32 8.69
C GLN A 244 -8.82 2.08 9.00
N LEU A 245 -7.54 2.13 8.70
CA LEU A 245 -6.57 1.06 8.97
C LEU A 245 -5.69 1.34 10.18
N ALA A 246 -6.02 2.32 11.02
CA ALA A 246 -5.21 2.71 12.17
C ALA A 246 -5.00 1.55 13.16
N ASN A 247 -6.06 0.76 13.39
CA ASN A 247 -6.01 -0.41 14.25
C ASN A 247 -6.72 -1.59 13.58
N LEU A 248 -5.99 -2.40 12.82
CA LEU A 248 -6.54 -3.57 12.12
C LEU A 248 -7.13 -4.63 13.06
N PRO A 249 -6.50 -5.01 14.20
CA PRO A 249 -7.13 -5.92 15.15
C PRO A 249 -8.45 -5.41 15.72
N LEU A 250 -8.58 -4.11 15.95
CA LEU A 250 -9.82 -3.50 16.42
C LEU A 250 -10.92 -3.58 15.35
N LEU A 251 -10.59 -3.25 14.11
CA LEU A 251 -11.51 -3.41 12.98
C LEU A 251 -11.95 -4.87 12.81
N ALA A 252 -11.02 -5.84 12.87
CA ALA A 252 -11.33 -7.25 12.78
C ALA A 252 -12.30 -7.69 13.90
N ALA A 253 -12.08 -7.25 15.13
CA ALA A 253 -12.95 -7.55 16.26
C ALA A 253 -14.37 -6.98 16.06
N TYR A 254 -14.50 -5.75 15.57
CA TYR A 254 -15.82 -5.17 15.23
C TYR A 254 -16.52 -5.94 14.12
N LEU A 255 -15.81 -6.30 13.04
CA LEU A 255 -16.39 -7.09 11.96
C LEU A 255 -16.92 -8.45 12.45
N CYS A 256 -16.16 -9.11 13.34
CA CYS A 256 -16.63 -10.33 13.98
C CYS A 256 -17.90 -10.11 14.82
N LEU A 257 -18.03 -8.96 15.51
CA LEU A 257 -19.26 -8.62 16.24
C LEU A 257 -20.44 -8.41 15.29
N PHE A 258 -20.26 -7.68 14.18
CA PHE A 258 -21.32 -7.47 13.18
C PHE A 258 -21.77 -8.81 12.56
N ILE A 259 -20.81 -9.67 12.20
CA ILE A 259 -21.13 -10.99 11.68
C ILE A 259 -21.89 -11.84 12.73
N ALA A 260 -21.45 -11.78 13.98
CA ALA A 260 -22.11 -12.51 15.06
C ALA A 260 -23.56 -12.05 15.28
N GLU A 261 -23.86 -10.77 15.11
CA GLU A 261 -25.21 -10.22 15.24
C GLU A 261 -26.16 -10.71 14.12
N LEU A 262 -25.62 -10.99 12.93
CA LEU A 262 -26.37 -11.53 11.81
C LEU A 262 -26.62 -13.05 11.92
N GLN A 263 -25.91 -13.77 12.80
CA GLN A 263 -26.09 -15.22 12.94
C GLN A 263 -27.34 -15.54 13.76
N ALA A 264 -28.18 -16.42 13.24
CA ALA A 264 -29.36 -16.93 13.93
C ALA A 264 -29.03 -18.09 14.90
N ASP A 265 -27.94 -18.83 14.62
CA ASP A 265 -27.50 -19.98 15.43
C ASP A 265 -26.51 -19.55 16.50
N ASP A 266 -26.77 -19.89 17.76
CA ASP A 266 -25.93 -19.53 18.89
C ASP A 266 -24.52 -20.13 18.81
N ARG A 267 -24.33 -21.28 18.16
CA ARG A 267 -23.00 -21.87 17.97
C ARG A 267 -22.18 -21.07 16.97
N ALA A 268 -22.81 -20.66 15.85
CA ALA A 268 -22.17 -19.81 14.86
C ALA A 268 -21.87 -18.43 15.46
N LYS A 269 -22.82 -17.87 16.20
CA LYS A 269 -22.65 -16.63 16.96
C LYS A 269 -21.48 -16.68 17.94
N LEU A 270 -21.42 -17.73 18.76
CA LEU A 270 -20.36 -17.94 19.73
C LEU A 270 -18.99 -18.07 19.05
N LYS A 271 -18.90 -18.74 17.89
CA LYS A 271 -17.65 -18.83 17.11
C LYS A 271 -17.10 -17.45 16.76
N TRP A 272 -17.94 -16.58 16.23
CA TRP A 272 -17.54 -15.22 15.85
C TRP A 272 -17.22 -14.35 17.05
N LEU A 273 -18.01 -14.45 18.14
CA LEU A 273 -17.72 -13.73 19.39
C LEU A 273 -16.41 -14.19 20.05
N THR A 274 -16.10 -15.49 19.98
CA THR A 274 -14.83 -16.02 20.46
C THR A 274 -13.67 -15.44 19.67
N LEU A 275 -13.77 -15.44 18.34
CA LEU A 275 -12.76 -14.85 17.46
C LEU A 275 -12.60 -13.36 17.74
N ALA A 276 -13.69 -12.61 17.91
CA ALA A 276 -13.66 -11.19 18.28
C ALA A 276 -12.90 -10.94 19.59
N ALA A 277 -13.17 -11.79 20.58
CA ALA A 277 -12.53 -11.68 21.91
C ALA A 277 -11.04 -12.08 21.90
N ASP A 278 -10.61 -12.91 20.96
CA ASP A 278 -9.22 -13.37 20.85
C ASP A 278 -8.30 -12.34 20.16
N TYR A 279 -8.84 -11.41 19.37
CA TYR A 279 -8.03 -10.32 18.82
C TYR A 279 -7.42 -9.46 19.93
N PRO A 280 -6.17 -9.01 19.79
CA PRO A 280 -5.52 -8.08 20.73
C PRO A 280 -6.07 -6.66 20.53
N ALA A 281 -7.38 -6.51 20.66
CA ALA A 281 -8.10 -5.27 20.39
C ALA A 281 -8.60 -4.64 21.70
N PRO A 282 -8.58 -3.30 21.83
CA PRO A 282 -9.11 -2.58 22.98
C PRO A 282 -10.65 -2.47 22.91
N LEU A 283 -11.33 -3.63 22.83
CA LEU A 283 -12.79 -3.72 22.67
C LEU A 283 -13.42 -4.62 23.77
N PRO A 284 -13.79 -4.07 24.93
CA PRO A 284 -14.45 -4.81 26.02
C PRO A 284 -15.72 -5.51 25.57
N ALA A 285 -16.49 -4.92 24.63
CA ALA A 285 -17.76 -5.47 24.15
C ALA A 285 -17.62 -6.89 23.59
N ALA A 286 -16.50 -7.20 22.92
CA ALA A 286 -16.24 -8.54 22.37
C ALA A 286 -16.16 -9.59 23.51
N ILE A 287 -15.44 -9.27 24.59
CA ILE A 287 -15.27 -10.13 25.75
C ILE A 287 -16.60 -10.32 26.47
N LEU A 288 -17.35 -9.21 26.68
CA LEU A 288 -18.60 -9.20 27.39
C LEU A 288 -19.69 -10.00 26.68
N LYS A 289 -19.89 -9.79 25.37
CA LYS A 289 -20.89 -10.51 24.56
C LYS A 289 -20.55 -12.01 24.51
N CYS A 290 -19.28 -12.37 24.34
CA CYS A 290 -18.84 -13.76 24.31
C CYS A 290 -19.09 -14.44 25.67
N ALA A 291 -18.67 -13.82 26.76
CA ALA A 291 -18.87 -14.36 28.10
C ALA A 291 -20.36 -14.43 28.49
N GLY A 292 -21.18 -13.48 28.07
CA GLY A 292 -22.64 -13.48 28.27
C GLY A 292 -23.28 -14.72 27.65
N LEU A 293 -22.99 -15.02 26.40
CA LEU A 293 -23.54 -16.20 25.71
C LEU A 293 -22.98 -17.52 26.27
N GLU A 294 -21.69 -17.55 26.64
CA GLU A 294 -21.09 -18.72 27.29
C GLU A 294 -21.68 -18.98 28.68
N ALA A 295 -22.08 -17.97 29.44
CA ALA A 295 -22.57 -18.11 30.79
C ALA A 295 -23.85 -18.97 30.90
N GLU A 296 -24.69 -18.92 29.86
CA GLU A 296 -25.92 -19.73 29.80
C GLU A 296 -25.63 -21.22 29.73
N GLN A 297 -24.55 -21.60 29.05
CA GLN A 297 -24.23 -23.03 28.80
C GLN A 297 -23.07 -23.53 29.69
N LYS A 298 -22.05 -22.68 29.95
CA LYS A 298 -20.81 -23.04 30.61
C LYS A 298 -20.31 -21.90 31.50
N PRO A 299 -20.93 -21.62 32.66
CA PRO A 299 -20.59 -20.45 33.48
C PRO A 299 -19.12 -20.43 33.93
N LYS A 300 -18.51 -21.59 34.19
CA LYS A 300 -17.08 -21.67 34.54
C LYS A 300 -16.16 -21.22 33.40
N SER A 301 -16.55 -21.46 32.13
CA SER A 301 -15.81 -20.99 30.97
C SER A 301 -15.92 -19.47 30.82
N ALA A 302 -17.12 -18.93 30.99
CA ALA A 302 -17.39 -17.50 30.97
C ALA A 302 -16.57 -16.73 32.03
N ILE A 303 -16.52 -17.26 33.26
CA ILE A 303 -15.70 -16.69 34.36
C ILE A 303 -14.21 -16.64 33.95
N LYS A 304 -13.65 -17.74 33.44
CA LYS A 304 -12.25 -17.77 32.98
C LYS A 304 -11.99 -16.78 31.85
N ARG A 305 -12.93 -16.61 30.94
CA ARG A 305 -12.83 -15.65 29.84
C ARG A 305 -12.85 -14.21 30.35
N LEU A 306 -13.71 -13.89 31.30
CA LEU A 306 -13.77 -12.58 31.92
C LEU A 306 -12.50 -12.27 32.74
N GLU A 307 -11.96 -13.23 33.50
CA GLU A 307 -10.70 -13.08 34.22
C GLU A 307 -9.54 -12.82 33.25
N ALA A 308 -9.41 -13.61 32.20
CA ALA A 308 -8.41 -13.41 31.15
C ALA A 308 -8.60 -12.08 30.41
N GLY A 309 -9.85 -11.72 30.15
CA GLY A 309 -10.23 -10.45 29.55
C GLY A 309 -9.86 -9.26 30.40
N PHE A 310 -10.12 -9.31 31.71
CA PHE A 310 -9.76 -8.26 32.67
C PHE A 310 -8.23 -8.08 32.78
N ILE A 311 -7.48 -9.18 32.78
CA ILE A 311 -6.01 -9.11 32.82
C ILE A 311 -5.48 -8.42 31.55
N ARG A 312 -6.06 -8.71 30.38
CA ARG A 312 -5.63 -8.13 29.10
C ARG A 312 -6.10 -6.68 28.92
N LEU A 313 -7.36 -6.42 29.25
CA LEU A 313 -8.04 -5.15 29.07
C LEU A 313 -8.88 -4.81 30.31
N PRO A 314 -8.30 -4.18 31.34
CA PRO A 314 -9.05 -3.74 32.51
C PRO A 314 -10.19 -2.79 32.12
N HIS A 315 -11.41 -3.17 32.47
CA HIS A 315 -12.60 -2.37 32.22
C HIS A 315 -13.70 -2.66 33.26
N SER A 316 -14.36 -1.61 33.77
CA SER A 316 -15.36 -1.73 34.85
C SER A 316 -16.49 -2.71 34.50
N ARG A 317 -17.05 -2.64 33.28
CA ARG A 317 -18.11 -3.56 32.81
C ARG A 317 -17.67 -5.04 32.84
N ILE A 318 -16.37 -5.36 32.61
CA ILE A 318 -15.87 -6.73 32.72
C ILE A 318 -15.89 -7.18 34.18
N ALA A 319 -15.50 -6.31 35.11
CA ALA A 319 -15.57 -6.60 36.57
C ALA A 319 -17.01 -6.78 37.01
N ASP A 320 -17.95 -5.93 36.55
CA ASP A 320 -19.37 -6.04 36.88
C ASP A 320 -19.98 -7.37 36.42
N GLN A 321 -19.72 -7.75 35.16
CA GLN A 321 -20.21 -9.02 34.60
C GLN A 321 -19.56 -10.23 35.30
N LEU A 322 -18.28 -10.13 35.69
CA LEU A 322 -17.61 -11.18 36.45
C LEU A 322 -18.28 -11.39 37.81
N LYS A 323 -18.65 -10.31 38.52
CA LYS A 323 -19.43 -10.37 39.76
C LYS A 323 -20.78 -11.05 39.54
N GLN A 324 -21.50 -10.65 38.53
CA GLN A 324 -22.82 -11.15 38.20
C GLN A 324 -22.81 -12.67 37.91
N ILE A 325 -21.87 -13.14 37.06
CA ILE A 325 -21.81 -14.55 36.66
C ILE A 325 -21.21 -15.42 37.77
N SER A 326 -20.23 -14.92 38.53
CA SER A 326 -19.59 -15.69 39.62
C SER A 326 -20.48 -15.84 40.87
N GLY A 327 -21.45 -14.91 41.05
CA GLY A 327 -22.31 -14.89 42.23
C GLY A 327 -21.57 -14.63 43.55
N THR A 328 -20.38 -14.03 43.46
CA THR A 328 -19.54 -13.74 44.65
C THR A 328 -20.12 -12.58 45.43
N ASN A 329 -19.92 -12.62 46.77
CA ASN A 329 -20.24 -11.47 47.61
C ASN A 329 -19.25 -10.31 47.36
N ASP A 330 -19.59 -9.11 47.83
CA ASP A 330 -18.83 -7.89 47.59
C ASP A 330 -17.35 -8.00 47.98
N GLY A 331 -17.06 -8.52 49.16
CA GLY A 331 -15.69 -8.68 49.63
C GLY A 331 -14.87 -9.71 48.83
N GLN A 332 -15.52 -10.82 48.45
CA GLN A 332 -14.89 -11.83 47.61
C GLN A 332 -14.63 -11.30 46.20
N HIS A 333 -15.57 -10.54 45.66
CA HIS A 333 -15.42 -9.92 44.33
C HIS A 333 -14.24 -8.93 44.31
N VAL A 334 -14.20 -7.98 45.26
CA VAL A 334 -13.10 -7.01 45.34
C VAL A 334 -11.74 -7.72 45.52
N ALA A 335 -11.68 -8.77 46.36
CA ALA A 335 -10.47 -9.57 46.51
C ALA A 335 -10.09 -10.32 45.21
N GLN A 336 -11.07 -10.84 44.45
CA GLN A 336 -10.84 -11.50 43.17
C GLN A 336 -10.25 -10.54 42.12
N ILE A 337 -10.89 -9.38 41.90
CA ILE A 337 -10.38 -8.40 40.94
C ILE A 337 -9.05 -7.80 41.35
N GLY A 338 -8.80 -7.62 42.65
CA GLY A 338 -7.50 -7.19 43.20
C GLY A 338 -6.36 -8.15 42.82
N LYS A 339 -6.59 -9.46 42.95
CA LYS A 339 -5.62 -10.48 42.48
C LYS A 339 -5.41 -10.50 40.98
N LEU A 340 -6.43 -10.16 40.22
CA LEU A 340 -6.32 -10.04 38.75
C LEU A 340 -5.55 -8.78 38.38
N ALA A 341 -5.75 -7.68 39.11
CA ALA A 341 -5.06 -6.41 38.85
C ALA A 341 -3.53 -6.51 39.04
N GLU A 342 -3.05 -7.43 39.92
CA GLU A 342 -1.61 -7.68 40.06
C GLU A 342 -0.98 -8.34 38.84
N LYS A 343 -1.78 -9.04 38.03
CA LYS A 343 -1.33 -9.82 36.85
C LYS A 343 -1.38 -9.03 35.54
N THR A 344 -2.02 -7.88 35.54
CA THR A 344 -2.19 -7.08 34.30
C THR A 344 -0.98 -6.19 34.03
N GLN A 345 -0.74 -5.91 32.74
CA GLN A 345 0.28 -4.93 32.32
C GLN A 345 -0.18 -3.49 32.56
N ASN A 346 -1.49 -3.21 32.45
CA ASN A 346 -2.07 -1.89 32.75
C ASN A 346 -2.53 -1.84 34.24
N ARG A 347 -1.54 -1.89 35.12
CA ARG A 347 -1.78 -2.00 36.57
C ARG A 347 -2.54 -0.81 37.16
N ASP A 348 -2.21 0.41 36.71
CA ASP A 348 -2.81 1.64 37.22
C ASP A 348 -4.32 1.67 36.95
N GLU A 349 -4.72 1.36 35.70
CA GLU A 349 -6.14 1.28 35.34
C GLU A 349 -6.86 0.17 36.08
N ALA A 350 -6.22 -0.99 36.24
CA ALA A 350 -6.83 -2.09 36.96
C ALA A 350 -7.04 -1.77 38.46
N GLN A 351 -6.06 -1.13 39.11
CA GLN A 351 -6.19 -0.68 40.48
C GLN A 351 -7.26 0.41 40.65
N LEU A 352 -7.38 1.30 39.66
CA LEU A 352 -8.44 2.29 39.65
C LEU A 352 -9.84 1.63 39.63
N ILE A 353 -10.00 0.58 38.80
CA ILE A 353 -11.25 -0.19 38.74
C ILE A 353 -11.51 -0.93 40.05
N VAL A 354 -10.47 -1.51 40.69
CA VAL A 354 -10.59 -2.13 42.03
C VAL A 354 -11.08 -1.10 43.04
N ALA A 355 -10.53 0.12 43.05
CA ALA A 355 -10.95 1.20 43.92
C ALA A 355 -12.42 1.59 43.64
N GLU A 356 -12.85 1.72 42.41
CA GLU A 356 -14.24 2.02 42.04
C GLU A 356 -15.20 0.93 42.53
N GLN A 357 -14.87 -0.34 42.33
CA GLN A 357 -15.69 -1.46 42.76
C GLN A 357 -15.75 -1.57 44.28
N ALA A 358 -14.61 -1.33 44.94
CA ALA A 358 -14.55 -1.32 46.41
C ALA A 358 -15.41 -0.18 47.00
N LEU A 359 -15.39 1.02 46.40
CA LEU A 359 -16.24 2.12 46.79
C LEU A 359 -17.74 1.81 46.56
N ALA A 360 -18.09 1.22 45.45
CA ALA A 360 -19.46 0.82 45.15
C ALA A 360 -19.99 -0.23 46.13
N CYS A 361 -19.10 -1.04 46.67
CA CYS A 361 -19.42 -2.05 47.70
C CYS A 361 -19.29 -1.57 49.16
N GLY A 362 -18.92 -0.30 49.40
CA GLY A 362 -18.73 0.27 50.71
C GLY A 362 -17.48 -0.24 51.45
N ILE A 363 -16.48 -0.81 50.74
CA ILE A 363 -15.25 -1.36 51.29
C ILE A 363 -14.13 -0.31 51.19
N TRP A 364 -14.21 0.75 51.99
CA TRP A 364 -13.36 1.95 51.85
C TRP A 364 -11.87 1.67 52.05
N ALA A 365 -11.53 0.76 53.01
CA ALA A 365 -10.14 0.38 53.21
C ALA A 365 -9.49 -0.27 51.99
N ALA A 366 -10.24 -1.11 51.24
CA ALA A 366 -9.75 -1.70 50.02
C ALA A 366 -9.63 -0.65 48.90
N ALA A 367 -10.56 0.33 48.83
CA ALA A 367 -10.47 1.43 47.90
C ALA A 367 -9.23 2.30 48.13
N SER A 368 -8.96 2.67 49.38
CA SER A 368 -7.75 3.42 49.75
C SER A 368 -6.48 2.66 49.42
N ALA A 369 -6.43 1.35 49.77
CA ALA A 369 -5.29 0.51 49.47
C ALA A 369 -5.04 0.39 47.96
N ALA A 370 -6.10 0.30 47.12
CA ALA A 370 -5.96 0.23 45.69
C ALA A 370 -5.46 1.56 45.11
N LEU A 371 -5.99 2.70 45.53
CA LEU A 371 -5.53 4.02 45.12
C LEU A 371 -4.06 4.28 45.45
N SER A 372 -3.58 3.83 46.62
CA SER A 372 -2.18 3.98 47.03
C SER A 372 -1.18 3.19 46.16
N GLN A 373 -1.64 2.21 45.41
CA GLN A 373 -0.81 1.41 44.50
C GLN A 373 -0.68 2.00 43.11
N ILE A 374 -1.43 3.05 42.81
CA ILE A 374 -1.40 3.71 41.48
C ILE A 374 -0.18 4.61 41.38
N SER A 375 0.57 4.49 40.30
CA SER A 375 1.77 5.31 40.05
C SER A 375 1.39 6.78 39.78
N ALA A 376 2.36 7.69 39.93
CA ALA A 376 2.13 9.10 39.59
C ALA A 376 1.68 9.34 38.13
N ALA A 377 2.08 8.46 37.22
CA ALA A 377 1.62 8.49 35.81
C ALA A 377 0.14 8.12 35.66
N GLY A 378 -0.40 7.35 36.62
CA GLY A 378 -1.80 6.97 36.65
C GLY A 378 -2.73 7.98 37.33
N HIS A 379 -2.20 9.09 37.83
CA HIS A 379 -3.00 10.16 38.47
C HIS A 379 -3.75 10.98 37.40
N THR A 380 -4.77 10.36 36.86
CA THR A 380 -5.68 10.95 35.86
C THR A 380 -6.86 11.66 36.52
N ASN A 381 -7.61 12.40 35.74
CA ASN A 381 -8.82 13.05 36.25
C ASN A 381 -9.77 12.05 36.91
N ARG A 382 -9.89 10.82 36.37
CA ARG A 382 -10.71 9.74 36.93
C ARG A 382 -10.16 9.26 38.27
N TYR A 383 -8.85 9.18 38.45
CA TYR A 383 -8.21 8.87 39.71
C TYR A 383 -8.62 9.88 40.80
N TYR A 384 -8.51 11.16 40.53
CA TYR A 384 -8.87 12.22 41.49
C TYR A 384 -10.38 12.27 41.76
N MET A 385 -11.23 11.98 40.80
CA MET A 385 -12.67 11.84 41.00
C MET A 385 -13.02 10.67 41.93
N VAL A 386 -12.32 9.55 41.81
CA VAL A 386 -12.47 8.39 42.72
C VAL A 386 -11.94 8.73 44.12
N SER A 387 -10.81 9.44 44.21
CA SER A 387 -10.24 9.92 45.50
C SER A 387 -11.19 10.89 46.21
N ALA A 388 -11.82 11.81 45.48
CA ALA A 388 -12.82 12.74 46.03
C ALA A 388 -14.05 11.99 46.58
N ARG A 389 -14.54 10.96 45.90
CA ARG A 389 -15.65 10.11 46.38
C ARG A 389 -15.27 9.31 47.60
N LEU A 390 -14.02 8.84 47.67
CA LEU A 390 -13.51 8.14 48.86
C LEU A 390 -13.45 9.08 50.07
N ALA A 391 -12.91 10.29 49.91
CA ALA A 391 -12.87 11.32 50.94
C ALA A 391 -14.27 11.69 51.45
N ASP A 392 -15.26 11.79 50.57
CA ASP A 392 -16.66 12.05 50.86
C ASP A 392 -17.28 10.89 51.68
N ALA A 393 -17.00 9.64 51.31
CA ALA A 393 -17.50 8.44 52.00
C ALA A 393 -16.84 8.23 53.38
N MET A 394 -15.65 8.71 53.59
CA MET A 394 -14.90 8.64 54.82
C MET A 394 -15.10 9.87 55.73
N SER A 395 -15.72 10.93 55.26
CA SER A 395 -16.01 12.13 56.04
C SER A 395 -17.01 11.80 57.14
N GLY A 396 -16.51 11.57 58.34
CA GLY A 396 -17.30 11.16 59.52
C GLY A 396 -16.76 9.91 60.23
N THR A 397 -15.70 9.31 59.73
CA THR A 397 -14.97 8.24 60.42
C THR A 397 -13.64 8.80 60.95
N ASP A 398 -13.29 8.50 62.22
CA ASP A 398 -12.05 8.94 62.90
C ASP A 398 -10.74 8.38 62.27
N ALA A 399 -10.76 7.97 61.03
CA ALA A 399 -9.58 7.45 60.33
C ALA A 399 -8.77 8.62 59.76
N GLU A 400 -7.74 9.05 60.45
CA GLU A 400 -6.61 9.84 59.92
C GLU A 400 -5.86 9.06 58.83
N THR A 401 -6.51 8.82 57.69
CA THR A 401 -5.85 8.32 56.54
C THR A 401 -5.41 9.53 55.69
N GLN A 402 -4.15 9.52 55.21
CA GLN A 402 -3.51 10.48 54.29
C GLN A 402 -4.24 10.49 52.92
N THR A 403 -5.53 10.78 52.88
CA THR A 403 -6.29 10.99 51.68
C THR A 403 -6.35 12.48 51.40
N LEU A 404 -6.19 12.88 50.12
CA LEU A 404 -6.47 14.23 49.66
C LEU A 404 -7.85 14.66 50.16
N SER A 405 -7.98 15.92 50.59
CA SER A 405 -9.31 16.44 50.89
C SER A 405 -10.19 16.37 49.62
N ARG A 406 -11.51 16.32 49.79
CA ARG A 406 -12.44 16.29 48.66
C ARG A 406 -12.23 17.50 47.72
N GLU A 407 -11.99 18.69 48.30
CA GLU A 407 -11.82 19.93 47.56
C GLU A 407 -10.50 19.91 46.74
N ASP A 408 -9.40 19.46 47.39
CA ASP A 408 -8.12 19.34 46.69
C ASP A 408 -8.19 18.30 45.56
N ALA A 409 -8.84 17.16 45.80
CA ALA A 409 -8.99 16.13 44.79
C ALA A 409 -9.84 16.61 43.60
N LEU A 410 -10.89 17.38 43.81
CA LEU A 410 -11.71 17.98 42.74
C LEU A 410 -10.95 19.05 41.96
N PHE A 411 -10.11 19.84 42.65
CA PHE A 411 -9.24 20.82 42.03
C PHE A 411 -8.21 20.16 41.11
N GLU A 412 -7.53 19.13 41.61
CA GLU A 412 -6.58 18.35 40.81
C GLU A 412 -7.24 17.62 39.63
N ALA A 413 -8.49 17.11 39.80
CA ALA A 413 -9.24 16.46 38.74
C ALA A 413 -9.50 17.38 37.55
N ALA A 414 -9.65 18.70 37.79
CA ALA A 414 -9.92 19.66 36.73
C ALA A 414 -8.70 19.91 35.79
N THR A 415 -7.50 19.71 36.29
CA THR A 415 -6.24 19.96 35.56
C THR A 415 -5.51 18.69 35.13
N ALA A 416 -5.87 17.57 35.73
CA ALA A 416 -5.25 16.28 35.46
C ALA A 416 -5.53 15.75 34.03
N PRO A 417 -4.61 14.96 33.46
CA PRO A 417 -4.82 14.36 32.15
C PRO A 417 -6.01 13.41 32.16
N HIS A 418 -6.69 13.31 31.02
CA HIS A 418 -7.77 12.33 30.86
C HIS A 418 -7.17 10.91 30.89
N GLY A 419 -7.84 10.02 31.59
CA GLY A 419 -7.50 8.58 31.64
C GLY A 419 -7.99 7.82 30.43
N ASN A 420 -8.04 6.48 30.59
CA ASN A 420 -8.61 5.61 29.56
C ASN A 420 -10.07 5.99 29.29
N GLY A 421 -10.44 5.91 28.03
CA GLY A 421 -11.76 6.24 27.53
C GLY A 421 -12.02 5.63 26.16
N TRP A 422 -13.18 5.93 25.62
CA TRP A 422 -13.51 5.58 24.26
C TRP A 422 -12.93 6.61 23.29
N TYR A 423 -11.94 6.20 22.51
CA TYR A 423 -11.31 7.05 21.50
C TYR A 423 -11.30 6.38 20.14
N CYS A 424 -11.41 7.19 19.11
CA CYS A 424 -11.23 6.72 17.74
C CYS A 424 -9.74 6.52 17.44
N ALA A 425 -9.33 5.34 17.01
CA ALA A 425 -7.94 5.07 16.64
C ALA A 425 -7.47 5.86 15.41
N GLY A 426 -8.41 6.30 14.56
CA GLY A 426 -8.10 7.04 13.33
C GLY A 426 -7.88 8.53 13.51
N CYS A 427 -8.78 9.21 14.28
CA CYS A 427 -8.72 10.67 14.48
C CYS A 427 -8.54 11.09 15.95
N HIS A 428 -8.44 10.13 16.87
CA HIS A 428 -8.28 10.31 18.32
C HIS A 428 -9.42 11.08 19.01
N ALA A 429 -10.56 11.26 18.33
CA ALA A 429 -11.71 11.90 18.92
C ALA A 429 -12.28 11.09 20.09
N PRO A 430 -12.65 11.75 21.23
CA PRO A 430 -13.30 11.09 22.34
C PRO A 430 -14.75 10.76 22.01
N HIS A 431 -15.24 9.64 22.56
CA HIS A 431 -16.62 9.18 22.44
C HIS A 431 -17.17 8.85 23.81
N PRO A 432 -18.49 9.03 24.02
CA PRO A 432 -19.11 8.73 25.31
C PRO A 432 -19.20 7.22 25.60
N ASP A 433 -19.31 6.40 24.56
CA ASP A 433 -19.38 4.92 24.63
C ASP A 433 -18.84 4.31 23.33
N ALA A 434 -18.78 2.96 23.31
CA ALA A 434 -18.49 2.22 22.08
C ALA A 434 -19.54 2.54 20.99
N ALA A 435 -19.07 2.84 19.81
CA ALA A 435 -19.92 3.05 18.65
C ALA A 435 -19.31 2.37 17.41
N ASP A 436 -20.16 1.96 16.49
CA ASP A 436 -19.75 1.24 15.29
C ASP A 436 -18.96 2.11 14.31
N SER A 437 -19.23 3.41 14.34
CA SER A 437 -18.54 4.40 13.50
C SER A 437 -18.22 5.68 14.27
N CYS A 438 -17.15 6.33 13.90
CA CYS A 438 -16.75 7.61 14.48
C CYS A 438 -17.60 8.74 13.92
N SER A 439 -18.23 9.52 14.80
CA SER A 439 -19.05 10.68 14.42
C SER A 439 -18.26 11.83 13.82
N GLN A 440 -16.93 11.89 14.02
CA GLN A 440 -16.09 12.97 13.49
C GLN A 440 -15.44 12.64 12.15
N CYS A 441 -14.87 11.45 11.98
CA CYS A 441 -14.15 11.08 10.76
C CYS A 441 -14.85 9.99 9.93
N GLY A 442 -15.96 9.45 10.40
CA GLY A 442 -16.77 8.46 9.67
C GLY A 442 -16.18 7.05 9.59
N VAL A 443 -15.00 6.79 10.18
CA VAL A 443 -14.37 5.46 10.12
C VAL A 443 -15.18 4.43 10.92
N ILE A 444 -15.26 3.21 10.37
CA ILE A 444 -16.02 2.10 10.96
C ILE A 444 -15.08 1.22 11.78
N GLY A 445 -15.52 0.75 12.96
CA GLY A 445 -14.83 -0.23 13.76
C GLY A 445 -13.48 0.24 14.31
N GLN A 446 -13.32 1.53 14.56
CA GLN A 446 -12.08 2.12 15.05
C GLN A 446 -12.21 2.80 16.43
N ILE A 447 -13.35 2.64 17.12
CA ILE A 447 -13.55 3.19 18.47
C ILE A 447 -13.20 2.09 19.49
N GLY A 448 -12.21 2.35 20.33
CA GLY A 448 -11.72 1.41 21.33
C GLY A 448 -11.52 2.05 22.70
N TRP A 449 -11.43 1.20 23.72
CA TRP A 449 -11.06 1.60 25.08
C TRP A 449 -9.55 1.72 25.18
N MET A 450 -9.04 2.94 25.15
CA MET A 450 -7.61 3.20 25.12
C MET A 450 -7.25 4.47 25.91
N PRO A 451 -5.96 4.67 26.28
CA PRO A 451 -5.52 5.89 26.94
C PRO A 451 -5.75 7.11 26.06
N ALA A 452 -6.07 8.24 26.69
CA ALA A 452 -6.09 9.52 26.00
C ALA A 452 -4.71 9.77 25.38
N HIS A 453 -4.66 10.01 24.09
CA HIS A 453 -3.43 10.48 23.48
C HIS A 453 -3.15 11.89 24.00
N SER A 454 -1.96 12.09 24.58
CA SER A 454 -1.44 13.41 24.88
C SER A 454 -1.12 14.11 23.56
N GLN A 455 -2.15 14.57 22.85
CA GLN A 455 -1.95 15.50 21.75
C GLN A 455 -1.99 16.91 22.33
N SER A 456 -0.89 17.64 22.12
CA SER A 456 -1.00 19.05 21.86
C SER A 456 -2.11 19.22 20.79
N VAL A 457 -3.26 19.69 21.21
CA VAL A 457 -4.41 19.99 20.34
C VAL A 457 -3.98 21.10 19.39
N SER A 458 -3.45 20.71 18.23
CA SER A 458 -3.56 21.57 17.06
C SER A 458 -5.02 21.47 16.61
N ALA A 459 -5.80 22.46 16.96
CA ALA A 459 -7.17 22.62 16.49
C ALA A 459 -7.21 22.36 14.97
N PRO A 460 -8.21 21.61 14.46
CA PRO A 460 -8.37 21.47 13.03
C PRO A 460 -8.56 22.87 12.44
N ILE A 461 -7.70 23.24 11.51
CA ILE A 461 -7.91 24.42 10.66
C ILE A 461 -9.17 24.12 9.88
N LEU A 462 -10.28 24.76 10.32
CA LEU A 462 -11.53 24.77 9.57
C LEU A 462 -11.20 25.37 8.19
N PRO A 463 -11.57 24.73 7.08
CA PRO A 463 -11.45 25.38 5.78
C PRO A 463 -12.31 26.62 5.77
N ASP A 464 -11.69 27.76 5.47
CA ASP A 464 -12.35 29.03 5.24
C ASP A 464 -13.50 28.84 4.24
N ARG A 465 -14.72 29.09 4.71
CA ARG A 465 -15.88 29.27 3.85
C ARG A 465 -15.83 30.68 3.28
N THR A 466 -15.25 30.79 2.09
CA THR A 466 -15.60 31.87 1.15
C THR A 466 -15.89 31.30 -0.21
#